data_689e3e0ff0702ef8a650c993ba71db21
#
_entry.id   689e3e0ff0702ef8a650c993ba71db21
#
_cell.length_a   1.000
_cell.length_b   1.000
_cell.length_c   1.000
_cell.angle_alpha   90.00
_cell.angle_beta   90.00
_cell.angle_gamma   90.00
#
_symmetry.space_group_name_H-M   'P 1'
#
loop_
_entity.id
_entity.type
_entity.pdbx_description
1 polymer ?
#
loop_
_entity_poly.entity_id
_entity_poly.type
_entity_poly.pdbx_seq_one_letter_code
_entity_poly.pdbx_strand_id
1 'polypeptide(L)'
;YNSISVREKGSADNVEKLTGKRPEVHLDPTFMLTADEWRKIQSPVNYEDGKYILLYCLEPSKKQMQMASAISKKLNLPIVVLRYNNKNDWFNPFVHRYDAGPTDFLSYIDHAALVLSSSFHGTAFSLIYHKPFYVFNGMTDNRINSILYGIGLQERSIESIDDIDKVNLEQVDGKRIEDYLKNERKRSAQYLKEAI
;
A
#
# COMPACT_ATOMS: atom_id res chain seq x y z
N TYR A 1 -0.68 19.41 23.88
CA TYR A 1 -0.59 17.95 23.88
C TYR A 1 0.58 17.52 24.78
N ASN A 2 0.37 16.48 25.58
CA ASN A 2 1.42 15.96 26.47
C ASN A 2 2.43 15.11 25.69
N SER A 3 1.95 14.39 24.66
CA SER A 3 2.77 13.56 23.80
C SER A 3 2.34 13.73 22.34
N ILE A 4 3.31 13.72 21.43
CA ILE A 4 3.11 13.82 19.98
C ILE A 4 3.98 12.75 19.32
N SER A 5 3.38 11.96 18.45
CA SER A 5 4.12 11.10 17.53
C SER A 5 3.63 11.30 16.10
N VAL A 6 4.45 10.94 15.15
CA VAL A 6 4.16 11.04 13.71
C VAL A 6 4.50 9.72 13.03
N ARG A 7 3.96 9.50 11.82
CA ARG A 7 4.18 8.25 11.08
C ARG A 7 5.29 8.31 10.03
N GLU A 8 5.95 9.46 9.89
CA GLU A 8 7.02 9.65 8.90
C GLU A 8 8.04 10.69 9.36
N LYS A 9 9.30 10.55 8.93
CA LYS A 9 10.40 11.41 9.31
C LYS A 9 10.19 12.88 8.89
N GLY A 10 9.65 13.11 7.67
CA GLY A 10 9.39 14.46 7.19
C GLY A 10 8.39 15.23 8.05
N SER A 11 7.37 14.55 8.57
CA SER A 11 6.45 15.16 9.55
C SER A 11 7.12 15.45 10.89
N ALA A 12 8.06 14.62 11.32
CA ALA A 12 8.84 14.90 12.56
C ALA A 12 9.62 16.20 12.45
N ASP A 13 10.29 16.43 11.30
CA ASP A 13 11.05 17.67 11.05
C ASP A 13 10.14 18.91 11.07
N ASN A 14 8.92 18.80 10.54
CA ASN A 14 7.95 19.90 10.54
C ASN A 14 7.42 20.19 11.94
N VAL A 15 7.08 19.17 12.72
CA VAL A 15 6.63 19.35 14.13
C VAL A 15 7.73 19.94 14.97
N GLU A 16 8.96 19.48 14.82
CA GLU A 16 10.13 20.03 15.55
C GLU A 16 10.32 21.52 15.26
N LYS A 17 10.22 21.95 13.99
CA LYS A 17 10.29 23.37 13.61
C LYS A 17 9.19 24.23 14.25
N LEU A 18 7.98 23.65 14.39
CA LEU A 18 6.82 24.38 14.93
C LEU A 18 6.80 24.42 16.46
N THR A 19 7.29 23.38 17.12
CA THR A 19 7.12 23.20 18.58
C THR A 19 8.42 23.26 19.36
N GLY A 20 9.57 23.20 18.68
CA GLY A 20 10.88 23.07 19.30
C GLY A 20 11.15 21.68 19.90
N LYS A 21 10.23 20.73 19.75
CA LYS A 21 10.37 19.35 20.24
C LYS A 21 10.23 18.38 19.08
N ARG A 22 11.19 17.46 18.94
CA ARG A 22 11.15 16.40 17.93
C ARG A 22 10.24 15.27 18.40
N PRO A 23 9.14 14.99 17.68
CA PRO A 23 8.28 13.87 18.01
C PRO A 23 8.92 12.53 17.62
N GLU A 24 8.50 11.46 18.27
CA GLU A 24 8.85 10.11 17.83
C GLU A 24 8.15 9.73 16.54
N VAL A 25 8.81 8.89 15.73
CA VAL A 25 8.24 8.36 14.50
C VAL A 25 7.80 6.92 14.76
N HIS A 26 6.50 6.64 14.61
CA HIS A 26 5.89 5.35 14.82
C HIS A 26 5.18 4.85 13.56
N LEU A 27 4.79 3.58 13.54
CA LEU A 27 3.99 3.03 12.45
C LEU A 27 2.65 3.76 12.32
N ASP A 28 2.15 3.81 11.08
CA ASP A 28 0.74 4.13 10.85
C ASP A 28 -0.15 3.13 11.62
N PRO A 29 -1.25 3.57 12.26
CA PRO A 29 -2.13 2.71 13.04
C PRO A 29 -2.63 1.46 12.29
N THR A 30 -2.72 1.48 10.96
CA THR A 30 -3.12 0.33 10.17
C THR A 30 -2.20 -0.89 10.36
N PHE A 31 -0.94 -0.68 10.66
CA PHE A 31 0.01 -1.76 10.93
C PHE A 31 -0.10 -2.37 12.34
N MET A 32 -0.89 -1.77 13.24
CA MET A 32 -1.04 -2.29 14.61
C MET A 32 -1.83 -3.60 14.67
N LEU A 33 -2.64 -3.88 13.66
CA LEU A 33 -3.35 -5.15 13.51
C LEU A 33 -2.62 -6.08 12.53
N THR A 34 -2.78 -7.38 12.77
CA THR A 34 -2.27 -8.45 11.91
C THR A 34 -3.19 -8.69 10.70
N ALA A 35 -2.69 -9.43 9.70
CA ALA A 35 -3.50 -9.85 8.56
C ALA A 35 -4.78 -10.58 8.99
N ASP A 36 -4.68 -11.50 9.96
CA ASP A 36 -5.82 -12.29 10.43
C ASP A 36 -6.87 -11.45 11.17
N GLU A 37 -6.42 -10.39 11.86
CA GLU A 37 -7.35 -9.44 12.50
C GLU A 37 -8.08 -8.60 11.46
N TRP A 38 -7.38 -8.13 10.41
CA TRP A 38 -8.00 -7.42 9.31
C TRP A 38 -8.95 -8.30 8.49
N ARG A 39 -8.65 -9.59 8.29
CA ARG A 39 -9.54 -10.54 7.60
C ARG A 39 -10.89 -10.71 8.27
N LYS A 40 -11.00 -10.52 9.58
CA LYS A 40 -12.28 -10.64 10.31
C LYS A 40 -13.33 -9.62 9.90
N ILE A 41 -12.93 -8.51 9.30
CA ILE A 41 -13.84 -7.43 8.89
C ILE A 41 -13.94 -7.26 7.37
N GLN A 42 -13.34 -8.15 6.59
CA GLN A 42 -13.44 -8.12 5.13
C GLN A 42 -14.86 -8.44 4.65
N SER A 43 -15.29 -7.76 3.60
CA SER A 43 -16.48 -8.16 2.84
C SER A 43 -16.16 -9.27 1.84
N PRO A 44 -17.10 -10.17 1.51
CA PRO A 44 -16.94 -11.08 0.37
C PRO A 44 -16.76 -10.30 -0.93
N VAL A 45 -15.86 -10.75 -1.81
CA VAL A 45 -15.68 -10.19 -3.15
C VAL A 45 -16.01 -11.24 -4.21
N ASN A 46 -16.65 -10.80 -5.32
CA ASN A 46 -17.04 -11.66 -6.43
C ASN A 46 -15.90 -11.76 -7.47
N TYR A 47 -14.71 -12.12 -7.02
CA TYR A 47 -13.55 -12.37 -7.87
C TYR A 47 -12.83 -13.63 -7.42
N GLU A 48 -12.32 -14.40 -8.40
CA GLU A 48 -11.48 -15.54 -8.10
C GLU A 48 -10.15 -15.10 -7.51
N ASP A 49 -9.75 -15.76 -6.45
CA ASP A 49 -8.47 -15.53 -5.76
C ASP A 49 -7.29 -15.73 -6.72
N GLY A 50 -6.37 -14.78 -6.71
CA GLY A 50 -5.18 -14.82 -7.54
C GLY A 50 -5.41 -14.63 -9.05
N LYS A 51 -6.61 -14.21 -9.51
CA LYS A 51 -6.96 -14.09 -10.92
C LYS A 51 -7.04 -12.68 -11.47
N TYR A 52 -6.60 -11.67 -10.72
CA TYR A 52 -6.62 -10.28 -11.17
C TYR A 52 -5.48 -9.46 -10.57
N ILE A 53 -5.18 -8.36 -11.25
CA ILE A 53 -4.33 -7.29 -10.73
C ILE A 53 -5.24 -6.22 -10.12
N LEU A 54 -5.01 -5.86 -8.87
CA LEU A 54 -5.67 -4.72 -8.27
C LEU A 54 -4.90 -3.45 -8.60
N LEU A 55 -5.57 -2.47 -9.21
CA LEU A 55 -5.05 -1.10 -9.39
C LEU A 55 -5.74 -0.17 -8.39
N TYR A 56 -4.98 0.29 -7.39
CA TYR A 56 -5.45 1.22 -6.38
C TYR A 56 -4.66 2.53 -6.41
N CYS A 57 -5.14 3.44 -7.24
CA CYS A 57 -4.62 4.79 -7.38
C CYS A 57 -5.80 5.76 -7.33
N LEU A 58 -5.78 6.74 -6.42
CA LEU A 58 -6.89 7.70 -6.25
C LEU A 58 -7.14 8.49 -7.53
N GLU A 59 -6.08 9.02 -8.14
CA GLU A 59 -6.11 9.74 -9.42
C GLU A 59 -4.94 9.26 -10.29
N PRO A 60 -5.07 8.11 -10.97
CA PRO A 60 -3.97 7.59 -11.78
C PRO A 60 -3.68 8.50 -12.96
N SER A 61 -2.42 8.82 -13.16
CA SER A 61 -1.95 9.53 -14.35
C SER A 61 -2.07 8.65 -15.59
N LYS A 62 -2.07 9.26 -16.77
CA LYS A 62 -2.05 8.53 -18.05
C LYS A 62 -0.87 7.57 -18.13
N LYS A 63 0.29 7.95 -17.63
CA LYS A 63 1.50 7.11 -17.56
C LYS A 63 1.27 5.87 -16.68
N GLN A 64 0.69 6.03 -15.51
CA GLN A 64 0.37 4.90 -14.61
C GLN A 64 -0.64 3.94 -15.23
N MET A 65 -1.66 4.46 -15.93
CA MET A 65 -2.62 3.62 -16.65
C MET A 65 -1.97 2.84 -17.80
N GLN A 66 -1.04 3.45 -18.54
CA GLN A 66 -0.27 2.77 -19.58
C GLN A 66 0.62 1.67 -19.01
N MET A 67 1.32 1.94 -17.92
CA MET A 67 2.15 0.96 -17.21
C MET A 67 1.30 -0.20 -16.69
N ALA A 68 0.16 0.07 -16.04
CA ALA A 68 -0.76 -0.96 -15.58
C ALA A 68 -1.26 -1.84 -16.73
N SER A 69 -1.64 -1.24 -17.87
CA SER A 69 -2.06 -1.98 -19.07
C SER A 69 -0.95 -2.88 -19.61
N ALA A 70 0.29 -2.40 -19.65
CA ALA A 70 1.43 -3.19 -20.10
C ALA A 70 1.73 -4.37 -19.15
N ILE A 71 1.64 -4.14 -17.82
CA ILE A 71 1.79 -5.21 -16.82
C ILE A 71 0.67 -6.25 -16.96
N SER A 72 -0.58 -5.82 -17.15
CA SER A 72 -1.72 -6.71 -17.40
C SER A 72 -1.48 -7.63 -18.59
N LYS A 73 -1.01 -7.08 -19.71
CA LYS A 73 -0.67 -7.85 -20.91
C LYS A 73 0.49 -8.82 -20.65
N LYS A 74 1.55 -8.37 -19.98
CA LYS A 74 2.71 -9.21 -19.63
C LYS A 74 2.32 -10.41 -18.78
N LEU A 75 1.46 -10.20 -17.78
CA LEU A 75 1.06 -11.24 -16.81
C LEU A 75 -0.19 -12.02 -17.25
N ASN A 76 -0.85 -11.60 -18.32
CA ASN A 76 -2.12 -12.16 -18.81
C ASN A 76 -3.20 -12.20 -17.70
N LEU A 77 -3.33 -11.12 -16.94
CA LEU A 77 -4.30 -10.96 -15.87
C LEU A 77 -5.15 -9.69 -16.08
N PRO A 78 -6.48 -9.75 -15.85
CA PRO A 78 -7.34 -8.58 -15.93
C PRO A 78 -7.01 -7.60 -14.79
N ILE A 79 -7.33 -6.32 -15.01
CA ILE A 79 -7.21 -5.27 -13.99
C ILE A 79 -8.56 -4.96 -13.39
N VAL A 80 -8.63 -4.98 -12.06
CA VAL A 80 -9.72 -4.43 -11.25
C VAL A 80 -9.26 -3.10 -10.67
N VAL A 81 -10.06 -2.05 -10.82
CA VAL A 81 -9.77 -0.70 -10.34
C VAL A 81 -10.78 -0.31 -9.27
N LEU A 82 -10.31 0.09 -8.09
CA LEU A 82 -11.16 0.72 -7.08
C LEU A 82 -11.07 2.24 -7.23
N ARG A 83 -12.23 2.90 -7.39
CA ARG A 83 -12.31 4.34 -7.63
C ARG A 83 -13.54 4.98 -7.01
N TYR A 84 -13.44 6.29 -6.76
CA TYR A 84 -14.57 7.10 -6.25
C TYR A 84 -15.44 7.71 -7.34
N ASN A 85 -14.95 7.84 -8.58
CA ASN A 85 -15.69 8.48 -9.66
C ASN A 85 -15.37 7.87 -11.02
N ASN A 86 -16.26 8.08 -11.98
CA ASN A 86 -16.20 7.54 -13.33
C ASN A 86 -15.61 8.49 -14.38
N LYS A 87 -14.93 9.54 -13.98
CA LYS A 87 -14.31 10.48 -14.93
C LYS A 87 -13.24 9.75 -15.75
N ASN A 88 -13.36 9.81 -17.07
CA ASN A 88 -12.40 9.30 -18.06
C ASN A 88 -12.25 7.76 -18.17
N ASP A 89 -13.26 6.96 -17.77
CA ASP A 89 -13.18 5.49 -17.83
C ASP A 89 -13.64 4.87 -19.17
N TRP A 90 -14.13 5.68 -20.10
CA TRP A 90 -14.78 5.23 -21.34
C TRP A 90 -13.86 4.47 -22.31
N PHE A 91 -12.55 4.54 -22.14
CA PHE A 91 -11.58 4.04 -23.12
C PHE A 91 -10.59 2.99 -22.58
N ASN A 92 -10.81 2.46 -21.35
CA ASN A 92 -9.93 1.41 -20.86
C ASN A 92 -10.70 0.10 -20.59
N PRO A 93 -10.08 -1.07 -20.86
CA PRO A 93 -10.72 -2.37 -20.70
C PRO A 93 -10.73 -2.88 -19.25
N PHE A 94 -10.50 -2.00 -18.27
CA PHE A 94 -10.41 -2.38 -16.87
C PHE A 94 -11.79 -2.52 -16.24
N VAL A 95 -11.89 -3.39 -15.25
CA VAL A 95 -13.12 -3.56 -14.48
C VAL A 95 -13.13 -2.55 -13.32
N HIS A 96 -14.01 -1.57 -13.40
CA HIS A 96 -14.12 -0.52 -12.40
C HIS A 96 -15.12 -0.87 -11.30
N ARG A 97 -14.72 -0.65 -10.04
CA ARG A 97 -15.55 -0.78 -8.85
C ARG A 97 -15.67 0.59 -8.18
N TYR A 98 -16.83 1.20 -8.28
CA TYR A 98 -17.14 2.52 -7.72
C TYR A 98 -17.84 2.44 -6.37
N ASP A 99 -18.41 1.29 -6.06
CA ASP A 99 -19.20 0.95 -4.89
C ASP A 99 -18.40 0.30 -3.76
N ALA A 100 -17.10 0.07 -3.98
CA ALA A 100 -16.24 -0.60 -3.00
C ALA A 100 -16.02 0.28 -1.77
N GLY A 101 -16.45 -0.20 -0.62
CA GLY A 101 -16.18 0.39 0.70
C GLY A 101 -14.84 -0.07 1.30
N PRO A 102 -14.52 0.38 2.54
CA PRO A 102 -13.27 -0.01 3.19
C PRO A 102 -13.10 -1.52 3.41
N THR A 103 -14.16 -2.24 3.73
CA THR A 103 -14.12 -3.69 3.93
C THR A 103 -13.94 -4.46 2.63
N ASP A 104 -14.49 -3.92 1.52
CA ASP A 104 -14.26 -4.46 0.17
C ASP A 104 -12.82 -4.21 -0.29
N PHE A 105 -12.27 -3.02 -0.01
CA PHE A 105 -10.87 -2.69 -0.29
C PHE A 105 -9.90 -3.70 0.34
N LEU A 106 -10.13 -4.10 1.60
CA LEU A 106 -9.32 -5.11 2.27
C LEU A 106 -9.37 -6.45 1.52
N SER A 107 -10.59 -6.89 1.17
CA SER A 107 -10.80 -8.10 0.41
C SER A 107 -10.15 -8.07 -0.97
N TYR A 108 -10.30 -6.97 -1.72
CA TYR A 108 -9.68 -6.83 -3.04
C TYR A 108 -8.16 -6.89 -2.98
N ILE A 109 -7.52 -6.38 -1.94
CA ILE A 109 -6.08 -6.52 -1.76
C ILE A 109 -5.72 -7.97 -1.44
N ASP A 110 -6.38 -8.58 -0.45
CA ASP A 110 -6.04 -9.92 0.04
C ASP A 110 -6.18 -11.00 -1.06
N HIS A 111 -7.14 -10.85 -1.98
CA HIS A 111 -7.39 -11.80 -3.06
C HIS A 111 -6.71 -11.46 -4.41
N ALA A 112 -6.00 -10.33 -4.51
CA ALA A 112 -5.30 -9.98 -5.74
C ALA A 112 -4.09 -10.90 -6.01
N ALA A 113 -3.81 -11.21 -7.28
CA ALA A 113 -2.54 -11.81 -7.69
C ALA A 113 -1.38 -10.83 -7.54
N LEU A 114 -1.65 -9.55 -7.84
CA LEU A 114 -0.70 -8.45 -7.78
C LEU A 114 -1.44 -7.16 -7.40
N VAL A 115 -0.83 -6.35 -6.57
CA VAL A 115 -1.31 -5.00 -6.26
C VAL A 115 -0.42 -3.96 -6.94
N LEU A 116 -1.03 -3.08 -7.73
CA LEU A 116 -0.40 -1.88 -8.28
C LEU A 116 -1.01 -0.67 -7.59
N SER A 117 -0.20 0.16 -6.96
CA SER A 117 -0.72 1.27 -6.18
C SER A 117 0.18 2.52 -6.25
N SER A 118 -0.41 3.70 -6.08
CA SER A 118 0.30 4.93 -5.71
C SER A 118 -0.11 5.43 -4.33
N SER A 119 -0.87 4.62 -3.57
CA SER A 119 -1.39 4.96 -2.26
C SER A 119 -0.54 4.34 -1.15
N PHE A 120 -0.28 5.10 -0.10
CA PHE A 120 0.34 4.57 1.11
C PHE A 120 -0.45 3.39 1.69
N HIS A 121 -1.78 3.49 1.81
CA HIS A 121 -2.59 2.39 2.35
C HIS A 121 -2.64 1.16 1.42
N GLY A 122 -2.60 1.36 0.10
CA GLY A 122 -2.45 0.25 -0.84
C GLY A 122 -1.15 -0.53 -0.61
N THR A 123 -0.05 0.19 -0.38
CA THR A 123 1.26 -0.39 -0.02
C THR A 123 1.21 -1.07 1.35
N ALA A 124 0.65 -0.38 2.36
CA ALA A 124 0.57 -0.88 3.73
C ALA A 124 -0.19 -2.20 3.83
N PHE A 125 -1.37 -2.30 3.21
CA PHE A 125 -2.15 -3.54 3.23
C PHE A 125 -1.54 -4.63 2.34
N SER A 126 -0.83 -4.29 1.26
CA SER A 126 -0.05 -5.28 0.52
C SER A 126 1.05 -5.91 1.38
N LEU A 127 1.72 -5.11 2.21
CA LEU A 127 2.70 -5.61 3.18
C LEU A 127 2.04 -6.46 4.27
N ILE A 128 0.91 -6.00 4.85
CA ILE A 128 0.18 -6.72 5.91
C ILE A 128 -0.29 -8.09 5.42
N TYR A 129 -0.81 -8.18 4.20
CA TYR A 129 -1.29 -9.44 3.60
C TYR A 129 -0.21 -10.22 2.85
N HIS A 130 1.05 -9.76 2.87
CA HIS A 130 2.19 -10.36 2.16
C HIS A 130 1.94 -10.58 0.66
N LYS A 131 1.19 -9.66 0.03
CA LYS A 131 0.85 -9.77 -1.39
C LYS A 131 2.00 -9.31 -2.28
N PRO A 132 2.17 -9.90 -3.46
CA PRO A 132 2.97 -9.30 -4.51
C PRO A 132 2.45 -7.89 -4.79
N PHE A 133 3.35 -6.90 -4.82
CA PHE A 133 2.95 -5.53 -5.12
C PHE A 133 4.07 -4.74 -5.78
N TYR A 134 3.67 -3.70 -6.50
CA TYR A 134 4.55 -2.63 -6.95
C TYR A 134 3.88 -1.27 -6.75
N VAL A 135 4.72 -0.27 -6.48
CA VAL A 135 4.25 1.09 -6.19
C VAL A 135 4.71 2.04 -7.28
N PHE A 136 3.77 2.77 -7.87
CA PHE A 136 4.09 3.84 -8.81
C PHE A 136 4.66 5.04 -8.06
N ASN A 137 5.86 5.47 -8.46
CA ASN A 137 6.56 6.62 -7.87
C ASN A 137 6.72 6.50 -6.33
N GLY A 138 6.93 5.29 -5.82
CA GLY A 138 7.05 5.03 -4.38
C GLY A 138 8.18 5.79 -3.71
N MET A 139 9.24 6.10 -4.47
CA MET A 139 10.41 6.80 -3.94
C MET A 139 10.17 8.30 -3.75
N THR A 140 9.10 8.87 -4.33
CA THR A 140 8.74 10.28 -4.20
C THR A 140 7.76 10.57 -3.06
N ASP A 141 6.99 9.57 -2.59
CA ASP A 141 6.16 9.68 -1.38
C ASP A 141 6.98 9.31 -0.14
N ASN A 142 7.21 10.26 0.73
CA ASN A 142 8.04 10.07 1.93
C ASN A 142 7.56 8.94 2.84
N ARG A 143 6.25 8.67 2.90
CA ARG A 143 5.65 7.60 3.73
C ARG A 143 5.96 6.23 3.13
N ILE A 144 5.72 6.09 1.82
CA ILE A 144 5.98 4.85 1.08
C ILE A 144 7.48 4.58 1.05
N ASN A 145 8.27 5.59 0.73
CA ASN A 145 9.72 5.52 0.72
C ASN A 145 10.25 5.04 2.08
N SER A 146 9.80 5.65 3.19
CA SER A 146 10.24 5.28 4.53
C SER A 146 9.99 3.82 4.86
N ILE A 147 8.81 3.27 4.52
CA ILE A 147 8.50 1.86 4.81
C ILE A 147 9.24 0.90 3.88
N LEU A 148 9.36 1.22 2.59
CA LEU A 148 10.12 0.39 1.64
C LEU A 148 11.60 0.31 2.04
N TYR A 149 12.21 1.44 2.45
CA TYR A 149 13.58 1.44 2.97
C TYR A 149 13.70 0.67 4.29
N GLY A 150 12.77 0.84 5.21
CA GLY A 150 12.78 0.15 6.49
C GLY A 150 12.77 -1.37 6.38
N ILE A 151 12.03 -1.89 5.39
CA ILE A 151 11.96 -3.33 5.10
C ILE A 151 13.03 -3.76 4.08
N GLY A 152 13.56 -2.83 3.26
CA GLY A 152 14.51 -3.08 2.17
C GLY A 152 13.82 -3.64 0.92
N LEU A 153 12.70 -3.06 0.53
CA LEU A 153 11.87 -3.41 -0.64
C LEU A 153 11.81 -2.27 -1.67
N GLN A 154 12.88 -1.48 -1.81
CA GLN A 154 12.93 -0.34 -2.72
C GLN A 154 12.74 -0.74 -4.19
N GLU A 155 13.13 -1.97 -4.55
CA GLU A 155 12.93 -2.55 -5.88
C GLU A 155 11.46 -2.72 -6.27
N ARG A 156 10.53 -2.62 -5.29
CA ARG A 156 9.08 -2.62 -5.56
C ARG A 156 8.55 -1.27 -6.04
N SER A 157 9.37 -0.22 -6.09
CA SER A 157 9.02 1.03 -6.75
C SER A 157 9.25 0.93 -8.26
N ILE A 158 8.25 1.37 -9.05
CA ILE A 158 8.32 1.47 -10.51
C ILE A 158 8.05 2.91 -10.94
N GLU A 159 8.98 3.46 -11.71
CA GLU A 159 8.99 4.88 -12.08
C GLU A 159 8.72 5.09 -13.58
N SER A 160 8.97 4.07 -14.40
CA SER A 160 8.88 4.17 -15.86
C SER A 160 8.39 2.88 -16.51
N ILE A 161 8.10 2.96 -17.81
CA ILE A 161 7.73 1.80 -18.63
C ILE A 161 8.85 0.75 -18.69
N ASP A 162 10.10 1.18 -18.59
CA ASP A 162 11.28 0.30 -18.63
C ASP A 162 11.37 -0.59 -17.37
N ASP A 163 10.72 -0.17 -16.29
CA ASP A 163 10.67 -0.97 -15.07
C ASP A 163 9.73 -2.19 -15.16
N ILE A 164 8.91 -2.28 -16.21
CA ILE A 164 7.92 -3.34 -16.34
C ILE A 164 8.56 -4.72 -16.44
N ASP A 165 9.76 -4.82 -16.98
CA ASP A 165 10.46 -6.10 -17.12
C ASP A 165 10.77 -6.75 -15.77
N LYS A 166 10.98 -5.98 -14.72
CA LYS A 166 11.19 -6.50 -13.35
C LYS A 166 9.90 -6.93 -12.64
N VAL A 167 8.71 -6.53 -13.15
CA VAL A 167 7.44 -6.86 -12.52
C VAL A 167 7.11 -8.34 -12.71
N ASN A 168 6.86 -9.03 -11.61
CA ASN A 168 6.52 -10.44 -11.56
C ASN A 168 5.50 -10.71 -10.42
N LEU A 169 5.09 -11.96 -10.26
CA LEU A 169 4.17 -12.42 -9.21
C LEU A 169 4.89 -13.02 -7.99
N GLU A 170 6.20 -12.81 -7.86
CA GLU A 170 6.94 -13.31 -6.72
C GLU A 170 6.45 -12.67 -5.44
N GLN A 171 6.16 -13.52 -4.49
CA GLN A 171 5.78 -13.07 -3.17
C GLN A 171 6.92 -12.30 -2.50
N VAL A 172 6.55 -11.32 -1.71
CA VAL A 172 7.50 -10.64 -0.82
C VAL A 172 7.90 -11.57 0.32
N ASP A 173 9.12 -11.41 0.84
CA ASP A 173 9.57 -12.17 2.00
C ASP A 173 8.72 -11.80 3.24
N GLY A 174 7.67 -12.60 3.47
CA GLY A 174 6.74 -12.40 4.57
C GLY A 174 7.41 -12.45 5.94
N LYS A 175 8.46 -13.29 6.12
CA LYS A 175 9.20 -13.34 7.37
C LYS A 175 9.92 -12.02 7.65
N ARG A 176 10.60 -11.47 6.65
CA ARG A 176 11.30 -10.18 6.74
C ARG A 176 10.34 -9.05 7.09
N ILE A 177 9.16 -9.04 6.46
CA ILE A 177 8.11 -8.06 6.73
C ILE A 177 7.62 -8.20 8.17
N GLU A 178 7.27 -9.41 8.62
CA GLU A 178 6.76 -9.63 9.97
C GLU A 178 7.80 -9.34 11.05
N ASP A 179 9.04 -9.68 10.85
CA ASP A 179 10.12 -9.34 11.78
C ASP A 179 10.25 -7.82 11.97
N TYR A 180 10.18 -7.05 10.87
CA TYR A 180 10.17 -5.59 10.93
C TYR A 180 8.92 -5.06 11.63
N LEU A 181 7.72 -5.49 11.19
CA LEU A 181 6.45 -5.00 11.73
C LEU A 181 6.27 -5.36 13.21
N LYS A 182 6.70 -6.55 13.65
CA LYS A 182 6.64 -6.97 15.05
C LYS A 182 7.44 -6.06 15.97
N ASN A 183 8.65 -5.69 15.56
CA ASN A 183 9.49 -4.79 16.33
C ASN A 183 8.88 -3.38 16.41
N GLU A 184 8.39 -2.85 15.30
CA GLU A 184 7.79 -1.54 15.23
C GLU A 184 6.43 -1.47 15.95
N ARG A 185 5.59 -2.53 15.88
CA ARG A 185 4.35 -2.65 16.67
C ARG A 185 4.65 -2.59 18.17
N LYS A 186 5.67 -3.34 18.63
CA LYS A 186 6.08 -3.33 20.05
C LYS A 186 6.49 -1.92 20.49
N ARG A 187 7.30 -1.23 19.69
CA ARG A 187 7.76 0.13 19.98
C ARG A 187 6.59 1.11 20.03
N SER A 188 5.68 1.05 19.04
CA SER A 188 4.50 1.91 18.98
C SER A 188 3.52 1.65 20.12
N ALA A 189 3.30 0.38 20.50
CA ALA A 189 2.45 0.02 21.63
C ALA A 189 3.03 0.51 22.97
N GLN A 190 4.35 0.44 23.13
CA GLN A 190 5.02 0.95 24.34
C GLN A 190 4.84 2.46 24.45
N TYR A 191 5.08 3.20 23.36
CA TYR A 191 4.85 4.65 23.32
C TYR A 191 3.42 5.03 23.71
N LEU A 192 2.41 4.33 23.16
CA LEU A 192 1.01 4.60 23.48
C LEU A 192 0.70 4.38 24.98
N LYS A 193 1.29 3.36 25.59
CA LYS A 193 1.12 3.11 27.06
C LYS A 193 1.74 4.19 27.92
N GLU A 194 2.86 4.78 27.47
CA GLU A 194 3.55 5.83 28.20
C GLU A 194 2.92 7.22 27.96
N ALA A 195 2.20 7.39 26.86
CA ALA A 195 1.57 8.65 26.46
C ALA A 195 0.16 8.87 27.08
N ILE A 196 -0.46 7.82 27.61
CA ILE A 196 -1.77 7.82 28.27
C ILE A 196 -1.60 7.86 29.79
#